data_17110916c7dfdd96e6556dba42dc3dd6
#
_entry.id   17110916c7dfdd96e6556dba42dc3dd6
#
_cell.length_a   1.000
_cell.length_b   1.000
_cell.length_c   1.000
_cell.angle_alpha   90.00
_cell.angle_beta   90.00
_cell.angle_gamma   90.00
#
_symmetry.space_group_name_H-M   'P 1'
#
loop_
_entity.id
_entity.type
_entity.pdbx_description
1 polymer ?
#
loop_
_entity_poly.entity_id
_entity_poly.type
_entity_poly.pdbx_seq_one_letter_code
_entity_poly.pdbx_strand_id
1 'polypeptide(L)'
;MKPVSRVSLGIFPTPLQEISAERVGCGVPVRLFFKRDDLCGIGFGGNKIRKLEYLLADALERGCDSIVTGGGSQSNQTVAAAVSAAKLGLAAHLVIPESTGPVTRNMAKLAGAFLYEVENGQTNVLMKQIRAVAAGLKQEGHQPYIIPPGASTPLGALAYAEAMREMYGQAAERGIVFDHVICCGATGNTYAGVALGTKLYSPRTKSTV
;
A
#
# COMPACT_ATOMS: atom_id res chain seq x y z
N MET A 1 -7.47 -23.77 4.44
CA MET A 1 -7.83 -22.33 4.57
C MET A 1 -8.37 -21.86 3.23
N LYS A 2 -9.49 -21.12 3.19
CA LYS A 2 -9.91 -20.45 1.96
C LYS A 2 -8.80 -19.51 1.50
N PRO A 3 -8.48 -19.44 0.20
CA PRO A 3 -7.58 -18.42 -0.30
C PRO A 3 -8.16 -17.04 0.00
N VAL A 4 -7.30 -16.12 0.41
CA VAL A 4 -7.73 -14.74 0.69
C VAL A 4 -8.00 -14.07 -0.66
N SER A 5 -9.18 -13.50 -0.82
CA SER A 5 -9.61 -12.85 -2.06
C SER A 5 -8.73 -11.64 -2.37
N ARG A 6 -8.55 -11.42 -3.68
CA ARG A 6 -7.74 -10.33 -4.20
C ARG A 6 -8.35 -9.79 -5.49
N VAL A 7 -8.48 -8.48 -5.63
CA VAL A 7 -8.85 -7.81 -6.89
C VAL A 7 -7.59 -7.47 -7.69
N SER A 8 -7.72 -7.39 -9.00
CA SER A 8 -6.61 -6.98 -9.87
C SER A 8 -6.59 -5.47 -10.05
N LEU A 9 -5.65 -4.81 -9.40
CA LEU A 9 -5.44 -3.36 -9.53
C LEU A 9 -4.20 -3.06 -10.36
N GLY A 10 -3.06 -3.57 -9.95
CA GLY A 10 -1.77 -3.33 -10.56
C GLY A 10 -1.31 -4.42 -11.51
N ILE A 11 -0.16 -4.18 -12.13
CA ILE A 11 0.54 -5.14 -12.99
C ILE A 11 1.58 -5.88 -12.15
N PHE A 12 1.36 -7.17 -11.95
CA PHE A 12 2.24 -8.06 -11.18
C PHE A 12 2.59 -9.31 -11.98
N PRO A 13 3.75 -9.94 -11.79
CA PRO A 13 4.82 -9.54 -10.86
C PRO A 13 5.53 -8.25 -11.29
N THR A 14 5.93 -7.42 -10.31
CA THR A 14 6.78 -6.27 -10.62
C THR A 14 8.23 -6.72 -10.87
N PRO A 15 9.03 -5.97 -11.63
CA PRO A 15 10.41 -6.36 -11.92
C PRO A 15 11.28 -6.47 -10.66
N LEU A 16 12.16 -7.45 -10.63
CA LEU A 16 13.30 -7.53 -9.72
C LEU A 16 14.54 -7.07 -10.49
N GLN A 17 14.90 -5.80 -10.33
CA GLN A 17 15.93 -5.11 -11.10
C GLN A 17 17.25 -5.10 -10.34
N GLU A 18 18.31 -5.63 -10.95
CA GLU A 18 19.67 -5.43 -10.45
C GLU A 18 20.20 -4.06 -10.86
N ILE A 19 20.84 -3.37 -9.94
CA ILE A 19 21.44 -2.06 -10.16
C ILE A 19 22.92 -2.09 -9.73
N SER A 20 23.75 -1.27 -10.39
CA SER A 20 25.14 -1.13 -9.99
C SER A 20 25.24 -0.44 -8.61
N ALA A 21 25.97 -1.05 -7.69
CA ALA A 21 26.25 -0.48 -6.38
C ALA A 21 27.02 0.86 -6.50
N GLU A 22 27.85 1.01 -7.52
CA GLU A 22 28.58 2.24 -7.82
C GLU A 22 27.63 3.40 -8.13
N ARG A 23 26.54 3.15 -8.87
CA ARG A 23 25.55 4.18 -9.23
C ARG A 23 24.82 4.76 -8.02
N VAL A 24 24.77 4.03 -6.92
CA VAL A 24 24.13 4.49 -5.66
C VAL A 24 25.16 4.93 -4.62
N GLY A 25 26.43 5.08 -5.02
CA GLY A 25 27.51 5.55 -4.14
C GLY A 25 27.89 4.53 -3.05
N CYS A 26 27.57 3.24 -3.25
CA CYS A 26 27.94 2.20 -2.31
C CYS A 26 29.40 1.81 -2.53
N GLY A 27 30.28 2.16 -1.57
CA GLY A 27 31.74 1.92 -1.65
C GLY A 27 32.16 0.47 -1.34
N VAL A 28 31.23 -0.46 -1.24
CA VAL A 28 31.49 -1.88 -0.93
C VAL A 28 31.01 -2.79 -2.06
N PRO A 29 31.65 -3.94 -2.30
CA PRO A 29 31.32 -4.88 -3.35
C PRO A 29 30.05 -5.66 -2.99
N VAL A 30 28.89 -5.06 -3.24
CA VAL A 30 27.58 -5.68 -3.01
C VAL A 30 26.78 -5.74 -4.30
N ARG A 31 25.93 -6.74 -4.43
CA ARG A 31 24.89 -6.79 -5.46
C ARG A 31 23.60 -6.20 -4.90
N LEU A 32 23.05 -5.22 -5.59
CA LEU A 32 21.82 -4.53 -5.18
C LEU A 32 20.68 -4.85 -6.14
N PHE A 33 19.53 -5.14 -5.58
CA PHE A 33 18.31 -5.42 -6.32
C PHE A 33 17.16 -4.55 -5.80
N PHE A 34 16.42 -3.96 -6.72
CA PHE A 34 15.20 -3.23 -6.41
C PHE A 34 13.99 -4.04 -6.85
N LYS A 35 13.08 -4.28 -5.92
CA LYS A 35 11.74 -4.74 -6.23
C LYS A 35 10.93 -3.52 -6.64
N ARG A 36 10.66 -3.40 -7.95
CA ARG A 36 10.15 -2.18 -8.60
C ARG A 36 8.63 -2.06 -8.45
N ASP A 37 8.13 -1.96 -7.21
CA ASP A 37 6.71 -1.76 -6.93
C ASP A 37 6.20 -0.37 -7.39
N ASP A 38 7.10 0.56 -7.66
CA ASP A 38 6.81 1.82 -8.34
C ASP A 38 6.28 1.62 -9.78
N LEU A 39 6.60 0.49 -10.42
CA LEU A 39 6.18 0.15 -11.78
C LEU A 39 4.88 -0.69 -11.83
N CYS A 40 4.10 -0.75 -10.77
CA CYS A 40 2.86 -1.55 -10.77
C CYS A 40 1.70 -0.95 -11.60
N GLY A 41 1.89 0.19 -12.24
CA GLY A 41 1.03 0.68 -13.34
C GLY A 41 -0.26 1.38 -12.95
N ILE A 42 -0.55 1.65 -11.67
CA ILE A 42 -1.76 2.38 -11.25
C ILE A 42 -1.41 3.53 -10.29
N GLY A 43 -2.05 4.68 -10.47
CA GLY A 43 -1.75 5.89 -9.71
C GLY A 43 -0.27 6.26 -9.86
N PHE A 44 0.40 6.52 -8.75
CA PHE A 44 1.86 6.72 -8.72
C PHE A 44 2.64 5.43 -8.44
N GLY A 45 2.00 4.27 -8.49
CA GLY A 45 2.61 3.01 -8.12
C GLY A 45 2.89 2.88 -6.61
N GLY A 46 3.80 1.96 -6.29
CA GLY A 46 4.30 1.78 -4.94
C GLY A 46 3.57 0.74 -4.10
N ASN A 47 4.06 0.59 -2.88
CA ASN A 47 3.69 -0.50 -1.98
C ASN A 47 2.20 -0.58 -1.60
N LYS A 48 1.46 0.50 -1.76
CA LYS A 48 0.05 0.55 -1.32
C LYS A 48 -0.87 -0.24 -2.23
N ILE A 49 -0.55 -0.35 -3.52
CA ILE A 49 -1.38 -1.07 -4.47
C ILE A 49 -1.52 -2.54 -4.09
N ARG A 50 -0.43 -3.22 -3.70
CA ARG A 50 -0.49 -4.60 -3.21
C ARG A 50 -1.45 -4.79 -2.06
N LYS A 51 -1.44 -3.85 -1.09
CA LYS A 51 -2.32 -3.90 0.07
C LYS A 51 -3.77 -3.63 -0.30
N LEU A 52 -3.99 -2.66 -1.19
CA LEU A 52 -5.33 -2.28 -1.63
C LEU A 52 -6.01 -3.40 -2.42
N GLU A 53 -5.27 -4.26 -3.14
CA GLU A 53 -5.86 -5.41 -3.82
C GLU A 53 -6.60 -6.35 -2.85
N TYR A 54 -6.08 -6.56 -1.65
CA TYR A 54 -6.71 -7.40 -0.63
C TYR A 54 -7.79 -6.64 0.15
N LEU A 55 -7.52 -5.38 0.52
CA LEU A 55 -8.47 -4.59 1.30
C LEU A 55 -9.73 -4.25 0.50
N LEU A 56 -9.58 -3.95 -0.78
CA LEU A 56 -10.75 -3.65 -1.63
C LEU A 56 -11.50 -4.92 -2.04
N ALA A 57 -10.84 -6.08 -2.12
CA ALA A 57 -11.52 -7.35 -2.24
C ALA A 57 -12.41 -7.62 -1.02
N ASP A 58 -11.88 -7.44 0.21
CA ASP A 58 -12.64 -7.57 1.46
C ASP A 58 -13.80 -6.56 1.54
N ALA A 59 -13.58 -5.31 1.08
CA ALA A 59 -14.63 -4.29 1.01
C ALA A 59 -15.78 -4.73 0.09
N LEU A 60 -15.47 -5.20 -1.11
CA LEU A 60 -16.47 -5.68 -2.07
C LEU A 60 -17.22 -6.92 -1.57
N GLU A 61 -16.53 -7.88 -0.96
CA GLU A 61 -17.16 -9.07 -0.36
C GLU A 61 -18.12 -8.73 0.76
N ARG A 62 -17.87 -7.63 1.48
CA ARG A 62 -18.77 -7.10 2.52
C ARG A 62 -19.89 -6.24 1.98
N GLY A 63 -20.00 -6.07 0.67
CA GLY A 63 -21.01 -5.23 0.04
C GLY A 63 -20.81 -3.73 0.31
N CYS A 64 -19.58 -3.28 0.59
CA CYS A 64 -19.28 -1.88 0.78
C CYS A 64 -19.37 -1.11 -0.55
N ASP A 65 -19.93 0.08 -0.51
CA ASP A 65 -20.10 1.00 -1.66
C ASP A 65 -19.06 2.12 -1.68
N SER A 66 -18.35 2.28 -0.60
CA SER A 66 -17.40 3.37 -0.39
C SER A 66 -16.24 2.96 0.49
N ILE A 67 -15.13 3.70 0.37
CA ILE A 67 -13.98 3.60 1.27
C ILE A 67 -13.75 4.92 1.99
N VAL A 68 -13.31 4.85 3.24
CA VAL A 68 -12.84 6.01 4.00
C VAL A 68 -11.42 5.76 4.46
N THR A 69 -10.50 6.62 4.05
CA THR A 69 -9.07 6.50 4.40
C THR A 69 -8.44 7.87 4.58
N GLY A 70 -7.18 7.90 4.97
CA GLY A 70 -6.44 9.14 5.10
C GLY A 70 -4.94 8.92 5.14
N GLY A 71 -4.20 10.01 5.12
CA GLY A 71 -2.75 9.97 5.18
C GLY A 71 -2.15 11.35 5.33
N GLY A 72 -0.84 11.44 5.61
CA GLY A 72 -0.11 12.69 5.70
C GLY A 72 -0.11 13.48 4.36
N SER A 73 0.44 14.69 4.40
CA SER A 73 0.40 15.65 3.27
C SER A 73 0.97 15.14 1.94
N GLN A 74 1.88 14.17 1.98
CA GLN A 74 2.50 13.55 0.79
C GLN A 74 2.18 12.04 0.71
N SER A 75 1.01 11.64 1.18
CA SER A 75 0.66 10.21 1.27
C SER A 75 0.35 9.60 -0.10
N ASN A 76 1.18 8.69 -0.57
CA ASN A 76 0.87 7.86 -1.74
C ASN A 76 -0.39 7.00 -1.54
N GLN A 77 -0.75 6.69 -0.29
CA GLN A 77 -1.94 5.90 -0.03
C GLN A 77 -3.23 6.61 -0.45
N THR A 78 -3.33 7.91 -0.21
CA THR A 78 -4.56 8.66 -0.54
C THR A 78 -4.83 8.64 -2.02
N VAL A 79 -3.82 8.91 -2.85
CA VAL A 79 -3.94 8.84 -4.31
C VAL A 79 -4.20 7.40 -4.78
N ALA A 80 -3.41 6.44 -4.26
CA ALA A 80 -3.58 5.03 -4.62
C ALA A 80 -4.99 4.52 -4.28
N ALA A 81 -5.52 4.88 -3.11
CA ALA A 81 -6.87 4.50 -2.68
C ALA A 81 -7.95 5.12 -3.56
N ALA A 82 -7.83 6.43 -3.88
CA ALA A 82 -8.78 7.11 -4.76
C ALA A 82 -8.87 6.46 -6.14
N VAL A 83 -7.71 6.27 -6.81
CA VAL A 83 -7.66 5.68 -8.15
C VAL A 83 -8.13 4.23 -8.13
N SER A 84 -7.78 3.46 -7.10
CA SER A 84 -8.22 2.07 -6.96
C SER A 84 -9.72 1.94 -6.72
N ALA A 85 -10.29 2.82 -5.88
CA ALA A 85 -11.72 2.87 -5.63
C ALA A 85 -12.49 3.23 -6.92
N ALA A 86 -12.05 4.27 -7.64
CA ALA A 86 -12.64 4.66 -8.92
C ALA A 86 -12.63 3.51 -9.94
N LYS A 87 -11.52 2.76 -10.04
CA LYS A 87 -11.42 1.58 -10.92
C LYS A 87 -12.45 0.51 -10.60
N LEU A 88 -12.86 0.40 -9.32
CA LEU A 88 -13.79 -0.63 -8.84
C LEU A 88 -15.24 -0.11 -8.66
N GLY A 89 -15.51 1.14 -9.03
CA GLY A 89 -16.83 1.75 -8.86
C GLY A 89 -17.19 2.08 -7.41
N LEU A 90 -16.22 2.18 -6.51
CA LEU A 90 -16.40 2.56 -5.12
C LEU A 90 -16.21 4.08 -4.95
N ALA A 91 -17.03 4.72 -4.13
CA ALA A 91 -16.78 6.10 -3.71
C ALA A 91 -15.56 6.17 -2.77
N ALA A 92 -14.70 7.18 -2.95
CA ALA A 92 -13.53 7.38 -2.11
C ALA A 92 -13.66 8.65 -1.26
N HIS A 93 -13.60 8.50 0.05
CA HIS A 93 -13.61 9.58 1.04
C HIS A 93 -12.25 9.67 1.70
N LEU A 94 -11.53 10.77 1.47
CA LEU A 94 -10.14 10.93 1.87
C LEU A 94 -9.99 12.02 2.92
N VAL A 95 -9.46 11.65 4.07
CA VAL A 95 -9.07 12.59 5.13
C VAL A 95 -7.61 12.99 4.92
N ILE A 96 -7.38 14.26 4.69
CA ILE A 96 -6.06 14.81 4.36
C ILE A 96 -5.76 16.05 5.21
N PRO A 97 -4.48 16.32 5.57
CA PRO A 97 -4.10 17.58 6.19
C PRO A 97 -4.34 18.78 5.29
N GLU A 98 -4.64 19.92 5.87
CA GLU A 98 -4.71 21.21 5.15
C GLU A 98 -3.42 21.52 4.38
N SER A 99 -2.27 21.11 4.92
CA SER A 99 -0.95 21.24 4.31
C SER A 99 -0.69 20.31 3.11
N THR A 100 -1.69 19.51 2.70
CA THR A 100 -1.54 18.59 1.55
C THR A 100 -1.35 19.39 0.26
N GLY A 101 -0.26 19.10 -0.44
CA GLY A 101 0.12 19.78 -1.67
C GLY A 101 -0.86 19.59 -2.84
N PRO A 102 -0.78 20.48 -3.86
CA PRO A 102 -1.75 20.50 -4.96
C PRO A 102 -1.71 19.22 -5.81
N VAL A 103 -0.56 18.58 -5.97
CA VAL A 103 -0.46 17.34 -6.76
C VAL A 103 -1.34 16.24 -6.18
N THR A 104 -1.20 15.95 -4.88
CA THR A 104 -2.01 14.93 -4.20
C THR A 104 -3.51 15.27 -4.25
N ARG A 105 -3.87 16.54 -3.99
CA ARG A 105 -5.26 17.02 -4.04
C ARG A 105 -5.87 16.87 -5.42
N ASN A 106 -5.17 17.32 -6.45
CA ASN A 106 -5.67 17.30 -7.82
C ASN A 106 -5.83 15.87 -8.33
N MET A 107 -4.85 14.99 -8.06
CA MET A 107 -4.95 13.58 -8.43
C MET A 107 -6.13 12.87 -7.73
N ALA A 108 -6.35 13.15 -6.45
CA ALA A 108 -7.49 12.61 -5.72
C ALA A 108 -8.83 13.11 -6.30
N LYS A 109 -8.92 14.41 -6.61
CA LYS A 109 -10.12 15.01 -7.23
C LYS A 109 -10.38 14.47 -8.64
N LEU A 110 -9.33 14.31 -9.47
CA LEU A 110 -9.45 13.70 -10.80
C LEU A 110 -9.96 12.26 -10.74
N ALA A 111 -9.62 11.53 -9.66
CA ALA A 111 -10.17 10.20 -9.40
C ALA A 111 -11.59 10.23 -8.78
N GLY A 112 -12.22 11.39 -8.66
CA GLY A 112 -13.59 11.54 -8.11
C GLY A 112 -13.68 11.44 -6.59
N ALA A 113 -12.58 11.58 -5.85
CA ALA A 113 -12.58 11.45 -4.40
C ALA A 113 -13.15 12.69 -3.69
N PHE A 114 -13.91 12.46 -2.61
CA PHE A 114 -14.33 13.48 -1.65
C PHE A 114 -13.21 13.74 -0.65
N LEU A 115 -12.87 15.02 -0.43
CA LEU A 115 -11.78 15.42 0.47
C LEU A 115 -12.33 16.05 1.75
N TYR A 116 -11.81 15.59 2.89
CA TYR A 116 -12.09 16.09 4.23
C TYR A 116 -10.78 16.57 4.85
N GLU A 117 -10.71 17.83 5.18
CA GLU A 117 -9.50 18.47 5.67
C GLU A 117 -9.39 18.36 7.20
N VAL A 118 -8.18 18.19 7.67
CA VAL A 118 -7.81 18.20 9.09
C VAL A 118 -6.56 19.06 9.31
N GLU A 119 -6.39 19.55 10.53
CA GLU A 119 -5.28 20.43 10.89
C GLU A 119 -3.89 19.84 10.61
N ASN A 120 -3.72 18.54 10.82
CA ASN A 120 -2.43 17.87 10.62
C ASN A 120 -2.58 16.38 10.26
N GLY A 121 -1.46 15.75 9.87
CA GLY A 121 -1.40 14.36 9.44
C GLY A 121 -1.10 13.34 10.56
N GLN A 122 -1.25 13.70 11.83
CA GLN A 122 -1.07 12.76 12.94
C GLN A 122 -2.12 11.65 12.90
N THR A 123 -1.69 10.42 13.17
CA THR A 123 -2.53 9.24 13.03
C THR A 123 -3.81 9.31 13.88
N ASN A 124 -3.74 9.86 15.09
CA ASN A 124 -4.90 10.03 15.96
C ASN A 124 -5.92 11.03 15.38
N VAL A 125 -5.46 12.16 14.83
CA VAL A 125 -6.29 13.18 14.17
C VAL A 125 -6.96 12.59 12.94
N LEU A 126 -6.18 11.96 12.05
CA LEU A 126 -6.69 11.29 10.87
C LEU A 126 -7.74 10.22 11.22
N MET A 127 -7.44 9.34 12.18
CA MET A 127 -8.35 8.25 12.56
C MET A 127 -9.63 8.74 13.21
N LYS A 128 -9.58 9.84 13.98
CA LYS A 128 -10.79 10.48 14.55
C LYS A 128 -11.71 10.93 13.43
N GLN A 129 -11.18 11.66 12.45
CA GLN A 129 -11.97 12.18 11.33
C GLN A 129 -12.42 11.07 10.37
N ILE A 130 -11.58 10.06 10.08
CA ILE A 130 -11.95 8.88 9.28
C ILE A 130 -13.19 8.19 9.88
N ARG A 131 -13.21 8.00 11.20
CA ARG A 131 -14.35 7.38 11.89
C ARG A 131 -15.60 8.27 11.85
N ALA A 132 -15.44 9.59 11.99
CA ALA A 132 -16.54 10.54 11.92
C ALA A 132 -17.18 10.54 10.52
N VAL A 133 -16.37 10.61 9.46
CA VAL A 133 -16.85 10.53 8.06
C VAL A 133 -17.57 9.20 7.81
N ALA A 134 -17.00 8.08 8.23
CA ALA A 134 -17.63 6.78 8.06
C ALA A 134 -18.94 6.64 8.84
N ALA A 135 -19.05 7.27 10.03
CA ALA A 135 -20.29 7.29 10.81
C ALA A 135 -21.37 8.11 10.11
N GLY A 136 -21.03 9.28 9.54
CA GLY A 136 -21.96 10.10 8.76
C GLY A 136 -22.49 9.35 7.54
N LEU A 137 -21.61 8.74 6.76
CA LEU A 137 -21.99 7.93 5.59
C LEU A 137 -22.95 6.79 5.95
N LYS A 138 -22.73 6.14 7.10
CA LYS A 138 -23.64 5.07 7.58
C LYS A 138 -25.03 5.64 7.92
N GLN A 139 -25.12 6.83 8.48
CA GLN A 139 -26.41 7.49 8.77
C GLN A 139 -27.16 7.86 7.49
N GLU A 140 -26.43 8.09 6.40
CA GLU A 140 -26.97 8.35 5.06
C GLU A 140 -27.32 7.05 4.30
N GLY A 141 -27.11 5.88 4.90
CA GLY A 141 -27.45 4.57 4.32
C GLY A 141 -26.34 3.90 3.52
N HIS A 142 -25.15 4.48 3.49
CA HIS A 142 -23.98 3.90 2.83
C HIS A 142 -23.30 2.79 3.64
N GLN A 143 -22.45 2.00 2.98
CA GLN A 143 -21.66 0.92 3.58
C GLN A 143 -20.16 1.22 3.46
N PRO A 144 -19.61 2.17 4.26
CA PRO A 144 -18.21 2.57 4.14
C PRO A 144 -17.25 1.52 4.72
N TYR A 145 -16.18 1.23 3.98
CA TYR A 145 -15.06 0.43 4.42
C TYR A 145 -13.91 1.33 4.91
N ILE A 146 -13.51 1.18 6.16
CA ILE A 146 -12.42 1.98 6.74
C ILE A 146 -11.06 1.33 6.44
N ILE A 147 -10.19 2.09 5.77
CA ILE A 147 -8.79 1.74 5.56
C ILE A 147 -7.93 2.68 6.43
N PRO A 148 -7.25 2.18 7.46
CA PRO A 148 -6.42 3.04 8.32
C PRO A 148 -5.20 3.61 7.56
N PRO A 149 -4.58 4.69 8.06
CA PRO A 149 -3.35 5.23 7.49
C PRO A 149 -2.27 4.16 7.31
N GLY A 150 -1.57 4.19 6.15
CA GLY A 150 -0.59 3.17 5.79
C GLY A 150 -1.19 1.84 5.34
N ALA A 151 -2.54 1.71 5.24
CA ALA A 151 -3.23 0.45 5.04
C ALA A 151 -2.79 -0.60 6.08
N SER A 152 -2.65 -0.16 7.34
CA SER A 152 -2.04 -0.93 8.43
C SER A 152 -3.06 -1.89 9.04
N THR A 153 -3.21 -3.04 8.39
CA THR A 153 -4.13 -4.14 8.75
C THR A 153 -3.44 -5.49 8.57
N PRO A 154 -3.97 -6.58 9.14
CA PRO A 154 -3.47 -7.93 8.87
C PRO A 154 -3.47 -8.27 7.36
N LEU A 155 -4.52 -7.90 6.61
CA LEU A 155 -4.58 -8.10 5.16
C LEU A 155 -3.50 -7.30 4.42
N GLY A 156 -3.21 -6.07 4.87
CA GLY A 156 -2.13 -5.26 4.32
C GLY A 156 -0.74 -5.86 4.57
N ALA A 157 -0.53 -6.52 5.71
CA ALA A 157 0.70 -7.26 5.98
C ALA A 157 0.79 -8.53 5.12
N LEU A 158 -0.30 -9.29 4.99
CA LEU A 158 -0.37 -10.47 4.13
C LEU A 158 0.01 -10.16 2.69
N ALA A 159 -0.45 -9.02 2.16
CA ALA A 159 -0.10 -8.58 0.80
C ALA A 159 1.43 -8.50 0.59
N TYR A 160 2.16 -8.10 1.62
CA TYR A 160 3.62 -8.06 1.55
C TYR A 160 4.30 -9.40 1.86
N ALA A 161 3.69 -10.29 2.62
CA ALA A 161 4.16 -11.67 2.71
C ALA A 161 4.09 -12.36 1.33
N GLU A 162 3.00 -12.15 0.59
CA GLU A 162 2.86 -12.63 -0.79
C GLU A 162 3.82 -11.95 -1.77
N ALA A 163 4.10 -10.64 -1.60
CA ALA A 163 5.13 -9.95 -2.38
C ALA A 163 6.53 -10.57 -2.17
N MET A 164 6.84 -11.06 -0.97
CA MET A 164 8.08 -11.78 -0.72
C MET A 164 8.11 -13.14 -1.41
N ARG A 165 6.99 -13.86 -1.46
CA ARG A 165 6.88 -15.08 -2.25
C ARG A 165 7.20 -14.84 -3.73
N GLU A 166 6.63 -13.78 -4.30
CA GLU A 166 6.90 -13.34 -5.66
C GLU A 166 8.38 -13.01 -5.87
N MET A 167 8.96 -12.19 -4.98
CA MET A 167 10.35 -11.76 -5.07
C MET A 167 11.33 -12.92 -4.97
N TYR A 168 11.13 -13.82 -4.02
CA TYR A 168 12.02 -15.00 -3.85
C TYR A 168 11.85 -16.01 -4.98
N GLY A 169 10.65 -16.13 -5.57
CA GLY A 169 10.44 -16.90 -6.80
C GLY A 169 11.28 -16.36 -7.95
N GLN A 170 11.21 -15.06 -8.22
CA GLN A 170 12.03 -14.41 -9.25
C GLN A 170 13.54 -14.51 -8.99
N ALA A 171 13.95 -14.45 -7.72
CA ALA A 171 15.35 -14.65 -7.34
C ALA A 171 15.82 -16.07 -7.59
N ALA A 172 15.01 -17.07 -7.24
CA ALA A 172 15.32 -18.49 -7.44
C ALA A 172 15.48 -18.84 -8.93
N GLU A 173 14.60 -18.32 -9.80
CA GLU A 173 14.69 -18.48 -11.27
C GLU A 173 16.02 -17.94 -11.84
N ARG A 174 16.63 -16.97 -11.16
CA ARG A 174 17.88 -16.33 -11.55
C ARG A 174 19.10 -16.84 -10.77
N GLY A 175 18.95 -17.86 -9.92
CA GLY A 175 20.01 -18.38 -9.05
C GLY A 175 20.52 -17.37 -8.02
N ILE A 176 19.65 -16.41 -7.60
CA ILE A 176 20.00 -15.35 -6.65
C ILE A 176 19.55 -15.78 -5.25
N VAL A 177 20.46 -15.61 -4.28
CA VAL A 177 20.17 -15.74 -2.85
C VAL A 177 20.48 -14.39 -2.19
N PHE A 178 19.53 -13.86 -1.44
CA PHE A 178 19.71 -12.60 -0.73
C PHE A 178 20.24 -12.84 0.69
N ASP A 179 21.23 -12.03 1.10
CA ASP A 179 21.66 -11.95 2.50
C ASP A 179 20.73 -11.04 3.30
N HIS A 180 20.30 -9.95 2.67
CA HIS A 180 19.46 -8.92 3.31
C HIS A 180 18.31 -8.49 2.41
N VAL A 181 17.17 -8.21 3.03
CA VAL A 181 16.05 -7.48 2.45
C VAL A 181 15.78 -6.24 3.31
N ILE A 182 15.77 -5.09 2.68
CA ILE A 182 15.59 -3.80 3.36
C ILE A 182 14.33 -3.14 2.80
N CYS A 183 13.48 -2.60 3.66
CA CYS A 183 12.35 -1.78 3.25
C CYS A 183 12.18 -0.56 4.16
N CYS A 184 11.60 0.52 3.60
CA CYS A 184 11.25 1.70 4.39
C CYS A 184 10.12 1.38 5.37
N GLY A 185 10.26 1.87 6.61
CA GLY A 185 9.26 1.76 7.66
C GLY A 185 8.69 3.11 8.06
N ALA A 186 7.35 3.23 8.05
CA ALA A 186 6.63 4.33 8.67
C ALA A 186 5.64 3.75 9.70
N THR A 187 4.52 3.18 9.24
CA THR A 187 3.54 2.52 10.14
C THR A 187 3.94 1.08 10.51
N GLY A 188 5.04 0.57 9.98
CA GLY A 188 5.54 -0.79 10.24
C GLY A 188 4.83 -1.92 9.47
N ASN A 189 3.66 -1.69 8.93
CA ASN A 189 2.85 -2.76 8.34
C ASN A 189 3.47 -3.43 7.10
N THR A 190 4.18 -2.67 6.24
CA THR A 190 4.91 -3.25 5.11
C THR A 190 6.03 -4.16 5.61
N TYR A 191 6.80 -3.69 6.59
CA TYR A 191 7.86 -4.49 7.19
C TYR A 191 7.34 -5.75 7.87
N ALA A 192 6.20 -5.68 8.56
CA ALA A 192 5.58 -6.89 9.14
C ALA A 192 5.34 -7.98 8.08
N GLY A 193 4.84 -7.61 6.91
CA GLY A 193 4.67 -8.53 5.79
C GLY A 193 5.99 -9.00 5.19
N VAL A 194 6.96 -8.10 5.03
CA VAL A 194 8.32 -8.44 4.57
C VAL A 194 8.99 -9.42 5.52
N ALA A 195 8.96 -9.16 6.83
CA ALA A 195 9.56 -10.04 7.83
C ALA A 195 8.89 -11.42 7.85
N LEU A 196 7.55 -11.47 7.81
CA LEU A 196 6.81 -12.71 7.74
C LEU A 196 7.15 -13.51 6.49
N GLY A 197 7.07 -12.88 5.31
CA GLY A 197 7.34 -13.55 4.04
C GLY A 197 8.81 -13.97 3.91
N THR A 198 9.75 -13.16 4.40
CA THR A 198 11.17 -13.55 4.47
C THR A 198 11.36 -14.78 5.33
N LYS A 199 10.75 -14.83 6.51
CA LYS A 199 10.83 -15.99 7.38
C LYS A 199 10.23 -17.26 6.75
N LEU A 200 9.17 -17.12 5.97
CA LEU A 200 8.50 -18.25 5.31
C LEU A 200 9.26 -18.77 4.09
N TYR A 201 9.79 -17.88 3.25
CA TYR A 201 10.30 -18.24 1.92
C TYR A 201 11.83 -18.20 1.81
N SER A 202 12.52 -17.51 2.71
CA SER A 202 13.98 -17.45 2.77
C SER A 202 14.49 -17.20 4.20
N PRO A 203 14.37 -18.20 5.11
CA PRO A 203 14.58 -17.99 6.55
C PRO A 203 16.03 -17.63 6.93
N ARG A 204 16.99 -17.78 6.00
CA ARG A 204 18.38 -17.36 6.21
C ARG A 204 18.64 -15.90 5.85
N THR A 205 17.76 -15.28 5.07
CA THR A 205 17.83 -13.86 4.72
C THR A 205 17.45 -12.98 5.93
N LYS A 206 18.19 -11.93 6.17
CA LYS A 206 17.88 -10.94 7.22
C LYS A 206 16.95 -9.87 6.66
N SER A 207 15.86 -9.56 7.34
CA SER A 207 14.97 -8.43 7.00
C SER A 207 15.23 -7.26 7.93
N THR A 208 15.28 -6.05 7.36
CA THR A 208 15.58 -4.81 8.09
C THR A 208 14.64 -3.68 7.63
N VAL A 209 14.31 -2.77 8.55
CA VAL A 209 13.51 -1.56 8.31
C VAL A 209 14.34 -0.33 8.69
#